data_534a9c17dc0bd6395873a1d771093ff0
#
_entry.id   534a9c17dc0bd6395873a1d771093ff0
#
_cell.length_a   1.000
_cell.length_b   1.000
_cell.length_c   1.000
_cell.angle_alpha   90.00
_cell.angle_beta   90.00
_cell.angle_gamma   90.00
#
_symmetry.space_group_name_H-M   'P 1'
#
loop_
_entity.id
_entity.type
_entity.pdbx_description
1 polymer ?
#
loop_
_entity_poly.entity_id
_entity_poly.type
_entity_poly.pdbx_seq_one_letter_code
_entity_poly.pdbx_strand_id
1 'polypeptide(L)'
;PKTILFIYKLIQKYDFKKADLEKLFLNVEVQESALQAFRPRPKKKRTAEEIAALQKRYPKYGAWDRYAKRKLSESRVDQGVAYIKRYRKTFEKVEKKYGVPKEYIAAIIGVESAYGKNVGKYPVFDTLTTLAFEENRRNTFFQKELMKFLHLSQTEKFNPKNVYGSYAGAIGLCQFMPSNYEAYGVYFNQDGRITLKRAEDAIASVANYLKQNGWRRGEPVATRVGYEGMRFSAYKTGYKTTYDRRELKGIKPKKKWDYHNKVRLIKLNREKYDELWYGAKNFYVITRYTHSAYYAMSVHQLAMKISSKLKEK
;
A
#
# COMPACT_ATOMS: atom_id res chain seq x y z
N PRO A 1 7.86 -29.07 -15.49
CA PRO A 1 9.19 -28.54 -15.84
C PRO A 1 9.53 -27.23 -15.13
N LYS A 2 8.63 -26.21 -15.15
CA LYS A 2 8.91 -24.88 -14.56
C LYS A 2 9.13 -24.95 -13.04
N THR A 3 8.33 -25.73 -12.32
CA THR A 3 8.44 -25.90 -10.87
C THR A 3 9.74 -26.62 -10.47
N ILE A 4 10.17 -27.61 -11.23
CA ILE A 4 11.43 -28.32 -10.99
C ILE A 4 12.61 -27.36 -11.09
N LEU A 5 12.68 -26.56 -12.15
CA LEU A 5 13.73 -25.55 -12.33
C LEU A 5 13.73 -24.51 -11.18
N PHE A 6 12.55 -24.14 -10.71
CA PHE A 6 12.39 -23.22 -9.58
C PHE A 6 12.90 -23.82 -8.27
N ILE A 7 12.61 -25.09 -8.00
CA ILE A 7 13.13 -25.84 -6.83
C ILE A 7 14.67 -25.87 -6.86
N TYR A 8 15.27 -26.17 -8.03
CA TYR A 8 16.74 -26.14 -8.14
C TYR A 8 17.34 -24.77 -7.83
N LYS A 9 16.71 -23.68 -8.29
CA LYS A 9 17.15 -22.31 -7.97
C LYS A 9 17.06 -22.00 -6.47
N LEU A 10 16.04 -22.49 -5.78
CA LEU A 10 15.89 -22.34 -4.32
C LEU A 10 17.00 -23.08 -3.58
N ILE A 11 17.30 -24.33 -3.98
CA ILE A 11 18.37 -25.14 -3.40
C ILE A 11 19.72 -24.43 -3.55
N GLN A 12 20.04 -24.00 -4.78
CA GLN A 12 21.31 -23.33 -5.05
C GLN A 12 21.47 -22.00 -4.32
N LYS A 13 20.37 -21.26 -4.14
CA LYS A 13 20.45 -19.91 -3.60
C LYS A 13 20.30 -19.82 -2.08
N TYR A 14 19.53 -20.72 -1.46
CA TYR A 14 19.12 -20.59 -0.08
C TYR A 14 19.30 -21.88 0.76
N ASP A 15 20.00 -22.86 0.22
CA ASP A 15 20.33 -24.12 0.89
C ASP A 15 19.12 -24.90 1.45
N PHE A 16 18.04 -24.95 0.64
CA PHE A 16 16.87 -25.77 0.97
C PHE A 16 17.15 -27.25 0.73
N LYS A 17 16.62 -28.12 1.57
CA LYS A 17 16.60 -29.55 1.30
C LYS A 17 15.58 -29.87 0.21
N LYS A 18 16.03 -30.60 -0.81
CA LYS A 18 15.20 -30.96 -1.99
C LYS A 18 13.92 -31.67 -1.57
N ALA A 19 14.02 -32.67 -0.69
CA ALA A 19 12.86 -33.45 -0.23
C ALA A 19 11.79 -32.59 0.48
N ASP A 20 12.19 -31.58 1.26
CA ASP A 20 11.25 -30.68 1.94
C ASP A 20 10.49 -29.81 0.96
N LEU A 21 11.19 -29.32 -0.09
CA LEU A 21 10.53 -28.53 -1.15
C LEU A 21 9.60 -29.40 -1.99
N GLU A 22 10.04 -30.60 -2.41
CA GLU A 22 9.20 -31.52 -3.17
C GLU A 22 7.91 -31.85 -2.41
N LYS A 23 8.01 -32.17 -1.11
CA LYS A 23 6.86 -32.41 -0.25
C LYS A 23 5.94 -31.19 -0.13
N LEU A 24 6.51 -29.99 -0.04
CA LEU A 24 5.76 -28.74 0.05
C LEU A 24 4.93 -28.47 -1.21
N PHE A 25 5.52 -28.71 -2.39
CA PHE A 25 4.89 -28.46 -3.70
C PHE A 25 3.92 -29.56 -4.15
N LEU A 26 3.96 -30.77 -3.56
CA LEU A 26 3.07 -31.87 -3.91
C LEU A 26 1.58 -31.54 -3.69
N ASN A 27 1.27 -30.78 -2.65
CA ASN A 27 -0.10 -30.49 -2.22
C ASN A 27 -0.43 -28.99 -2.36
N VAL A 28 -0.21 -28.43 -3.56
CA VAL A 28 -0.59 -27.06 -3.89
C VAL A 28 -2.02 -27.03 -4.38
N GLU A 29 -2.84 -26.20 -3.76
CA GLU A 29 -4.20 -25.92 -4.22
C GLU A 29 -4.22 -24.67 -5.10
N VAL A 30 -4.67 -24.82 -6.36
CA VAL A 30 -4.77 -23.71 -7.30
C VAL A 30 -5.79 -22.68 -6.82
N GLN A 31 -5.34 -21.44 -6.67
CA GLN A 31 -6.17 -20.31 -6.22
C GLN A 31 -6.79 -19.58 -7.42
N GLU A 32 -7.83 -20.17 -8.02
CA GLU A 32 -8.44 -19.69 -9.26
C GLU A 32 -8.95 -18.24 -9.16
N SER A 33 -9.57 -17.85 -8.04
CA SER A 33 -10.06 -16.48 -7.82
C SER A 33 -8.93 -15.44 -7.77
N ALA A 34 -7.76 -15.82 -7.27
CA ALA A 34 -6.57 -14.99 -7.30
C ALA A 34 -6.03 -14.88 -8.74
N LEU A 35 -5.95 -16.01 -9.45
CA LEU A 35 -5.46 -16.09 -10.82
C LEU A 35 -6.28 -15.22 -11.77
N GLN A 36 -7.61 -15.22 -11.67
CA GLN A 36 -8.50 -14.41 -12.50
C GLN A 36 -8.21 -12.91 -12.43
N ALA A 37 -7.72 -12.40 -11.29
CA ALA A 37 -7.36 -10.99 -11.15
C ALA A 37 -6.16 -10.59 -12.03
N PHE A 38 -5.31 -11.55 -12.41
CA PHE A 38 -4.07 -11.33 -13.15
C PHE A 38 -4.09 -11.90 -14.57
N ARG A 39 -5.08 -12.72 -14.96
CA ARG A 39 -5.23 -13.21 -16.32
C ARG A 39 -5.35 -12.04 -17.31
N PRO A 40 -4.79 -12.19 -18.52
CA PRO A 40 -5.00 -11.23 -19.59
C PRO A 40 -6.50 -11.09 -19.86
N ARG A 41 -7.02 -9.88 -19.81
CA ARG A 41 -8.42 -9.64 -20.20
C ARG A 41 -8.44 -9.45 -21.71
N PRO A 42 -9.22 -10.24 -22.46
CA PRO A 42 -9.39 -10.01 -23.89
C PRO A 42 -9.96 -8.59 -24.08
N LYS A 43 -9.44 -7.88 -25.09
CA LYS A 43 -10.01 -6.58 -25.50
C LYS A 43 -11.38 -6.84 -26.12
N LYS A 44 -12.40 -6.98 -25.30
CA LYS A 44 -13.78 -7.10 -25.79
C LYS A 44 -14.22 -5.74 -26.33
N LYS A 45 -14.62 -5.67 -27.60
CA LYS A 45 -15.38 -4.52 -28.11
C LYS A 45 -16.71 -4.50 -27.36
N ARG A 46 -16.95 -3.45 -26.58
CA ARG A 46 -18.18 -3.29 -25.82
C ARG A 46 -19.26 -2.71 -26.72
N THR A 47 -20.50 -3.19 -26.55
CA THR A 47 -21.67 -2.59 -27.19
C THR A 47 -21.98 -1.22 -26.57
N ALA A 48 -22.77 -0.41 -27.25
CA ALA A 48 -23.23 0.89 -26.73
C ALA A 48 -23.97 0.73 -25.38
N GLU A 49 -24.77 -0.34 -25.23
CA GLU A 49 -25.50 -0.66 -24.00
C GLU A 49 -24.56 -1.04 -22.85
N GLU A 50 -23.53 -1.87 -23.11
CA GLU A 50 -22.50 -2.21 -22.13
C GLU A 50 -21.71 -0.95 -21.69
N ILE A 51 -21.44 -0.02 -22.61
CA ILE A 51 -20.79 1.26 -22.31
C ILE A 51 -21.69 2.13 -21.41
N ALA A 52 -22.98 2.24 -21.76
CA ALA A 52 -23.96 3.01 -20.97
C ALA A 52 -24.13 2.42 -19.55
N ALA A 53 -24.23 1.10 -19.42
CA ALA A 53 -24.30 0.42 -18.14
C ALA A 53 -23.03 0.67 -17.28
N LEU A 54 -21.84 0.66 -17.91
CA LEU A 54 -20.58 0.98 -17.23
C LEU A 54 -20.52 2.45 -16.81
N GLN A 55 -20.99 3.38 -17.63
CA GLN A 55 -21.05 4.80 -17.29
C GLN A 55 -22.01 5.06 -16.12
N LYS A 56 -23.14 4.36 -16.06
CA LYS A 56 -24.07 4.41 -14.93
C LYS A 56 -23.43 3.86 -13.65
N ARG A 57 -22.70 2.75 -13.76
CA ARG A 57 -22.00 2.11 -12.62
C ARG A 57 -20.77 2.89 -12.17
N TYR A 58 -20.04 3.49 -13.11
CA TYR A 58 -18.81 4.26 -12.87
C TYR A 58 -18.91 5.62 -13.56
N PRO A 59 -19.72 6.54 -13.03
CA PRO A 59 -19.87 7.87 -13.61
C PRO A 59 -18.53 8.59 -13.69
N LYS A 60 -18.39 9.46 -14.70
CA LYS A 60 -17.19 10.27 -14.97
C LYS A 60 -16.73 11.08 -13.75
N TYR A 61 -17.67 11.53 -12.93
CA TYR A 61 -17.43 12.36 -11.75
C TYR A 61 -17.60 11.59 -10.45
N GLY A 62 -17.04 12.10 -9.35
CA GLY A 62 -17.13 11.50 -8.03
C GLY A 62 -16.24 10.28 -7.82
N ALA A 63 -15.23 10.07 -8.64
CA ALA A 63 -14.33 8.93 -8.51
C ALA A 63 -13.58 8.93 -7.17
N TRP A 64 -13.17 10.12 -6.69
CA TRP A 64 -12.55 10.26 -5.38
C TRP A 64 -13.55 9.96 -4.25
N ASP A 65 -14.77 10.48 -4.33
CA ASP A 65 -15.78 10.31 -3.28
C ASP A 65 -16.10 8.82 -3.08
N ARG A 66 -16.27 8.08 -4.17
CA ARG A 66 -16.47 6.61 -4.11
C ARG A 66 -15.26 5.88 -3.54
N TYR A 67 -14.06 6.25 -3.95
CA TYR A 67 -12.81 5.65 -3.47
C TYR A 67 -12.59 5.90 -1.97
N ALA A 68 -12.83 7.13 -1.52
CA ALA A 68 -12.53 7.58 -0.16
C ALA A 68 -13.59 7.13 0.87
N LYS A 69 -14.84 6.93 0.46
CA LYS A 69 -15.99 6.69 1.35
C LYS A 69 -15.72 5.72 2.49
N ARG A 70 -15.18 4.54 2.19
CA ARG A 70 -14.88 3.52 3.21
C ARG A 70 -13.58 3.76 3.96
N LYS A 71 -12.61 4.41 3.33
CA LYS A 71 -11.27 4.64 3.89
C LYS A 71 -11.25 5.81 4.88
N LEU A 72 -12.15 6.78 4.69
CA LEU A 72 -12.22 8.00 5.50
C LEU A 72 -13.48 8.06 6.38
N SER A 73 -14.14 6.91 6.62
CA SER A 73 -15.30 6.84 7.51
C SER A 73 -14.93 7.21 8.95
N GLU A 74 -15.89 7.75 9.69
CA GLU A 74 -15.69 8.11 11.11
C GLU A 74 -15.22 6.92 11.93
N SER A 75 -15.82 5.74 11.71
CA SER A 75 -15.40 4.49 12.34
C SER A 75 -13.93 4.16 12.06
N ARG A 76 -13.40 4.46 10.85
CA ARG A 76 -11.99 4.25 10.53
C ARG A 76 -11.08 5.22 11.29
N VAL A 77 -11.52 6.45 11.47
CA VAL A 77 -10.82 7.47 12.28
C VAL A 77 -10.78 7.04 13.75
N ASP A 78 -11.92 6.63 14.31
CA ASP A 78 -12.03 6.18 15.72
C ASP A 78 -11.11 4.98 15.98
N GLN A 79 -11.12 4.01 15.09
CA GLN A 79 -10.21 2.86 15.18
C GLN A 79 -8.74 3.28 15.15
N GLY A 80 -8.38 4.29 14.33
CA GLY A 80 -7.03 4.84 14.28
C GLY A 80 -6.60 5.51 15.56
N VAL A 81 -7.47 6.31 16.15
CA VAL A 81 -7.26 6.94 17.47
C VAL A 81 -7.06 5.88 18.57
N ALA A 82 -7.95 4.88 18.60
CA ALA A 82 -7.87 3.79 19.57
C ALA A 82 -6.58 2.97 19.39
N TYR A 83 -6.18 2.72 18.13
CA TYR A 83 -4.96 1.99 17.80
C TYR A 83 -3.70 2.74 18.28
N ILE A 84 -3.62 4.04 18.06
CA ILE A 84 -2.51 4.87 18.56
C ILE A 84 -2.47 4.88 20.09
N LYS A 85 -3.61 5.01 20.76
CA LYS A 85 -3.67 4.98 22.22
C LYS A 85 -3.23 3.65 22.80
N ARG A 86 -3.71 2.54 22.21
CA ARG A 86 -3.36 1.17 22.62
C ARG A 86 -1.85 0.89 22.52
N TYR A 87 -1.20 1.34 21.46
CA TYR A 87 0.22 1.12 21.20
C TYR A 87 1.07 2.37 21.41
N ARG A 88 0.64 3.27 22.28
CA ARG A 88 1.27 4.60 22.52
C ARG A 88 2.78 4.51 22.65
N LYS A 89 3.28 3.67 23.54
CA LYS A 89 4.73 3.52 23.80
C LYS A 89 5.52 3.09 22.54
N THR A 90 4.93 2.22 21.73
CA THR A 90 5.54 1.78 20.46
C THR A 90 5.59 2.93 19.47
N PHE A 91 4.49 3.66 19.29
CA PHE A 91 4.43 4.82 18.39
C PHE A 91 5.42 5.90 18.79
N GLU A 92 5.53 6.24 20.08
CA GLU A 92 6.49 7.24 20.58
C GLU A 92 7.94 6.87 20.25
N LYS A 93 8.34 5.60 20.49
CA LYS A 93 9.68 5.11 20.18
C LYS A 93 9.94 5.10 18.66
N VAL A 94 8.98 4.63 17.88
CA VAL A 94 9.08 4.53 16.42
C VAL A 94 9.13 5.92 15.77
N GLU A 95 8.28 6.86 16.18
CA GLU A 95 8.29 8.24 15.70
C GLU A 95 9.62 8.93 16.01
N LYS A 96 10.14 8.75 17.23
CA LYS A 96 11.47 9.27 17.61
C LYS A 96 12.57 8.68 16.72
N LYS A 97 12.56 7.37 16.46
CA LYS A 97 13.59 6.68 15.68
C LYS A 97 13.54 7.02 14.19
N TYR A 98 12.37 6.93 13.57
CA TYR A 98 12.23 7.03 12.11
C TYR A 98 11.80 8.43 11.62
N GLY A 99 11.28 9.29 12.48
CA GLY A 99 10.82 10.63 12.14
C GLY A 99 9.56 10.67 11.29
N VAL A 100 8.76 9.60 11.36
CA VAL A 100 7.46 9.50 10.69
C VAL A 100 6.37 9.71 11.75
N PRO A 101 5.47 10.68 11.60
CA PRO A 101 4.41 10.91 12.58
C PRO A 101 3.50 9.69 12.73
N LYS A 102 3.13 9.39 13.97
CA LYS A 102 2.29 8.22 14.32
C LYS A 102 1.00 8.14 13.54
N GLU A 103 0.41 9.29 13.21
CA GLU A 103 -0.85 9.36 12.46
C GLU A 103 -0.73 8.79 11.04
N TYR A 104 0.41 9.00 10.38
CA TYR A 104 0.66 8.44 9.03
C TYR A 104 0.90 6.94 9.07
N ILE A 105 1.62 6.46 10.08
CA ILE A 105 1.84 5.02 10.27
C ILE A 105 0.50 4.33 10.54
N ALA A 106 -0.30 4.86 11.46
CA ALA A 106 -1.62 4.34 11.77
C ALA A 106 -2.58 4.42 10.58
N ALA A 107 -2.53 5.51 9.80
CA ALA A 107 -3.35 5.66 8.60
C ALA A 107 -3.03 4.60 7.53
N ILE A 108 -1.76 4.27 7.31
CA ILE A 108 -1.37 3.19 6.39
C ILE A 108 -1.93 1.85 6.87
N ILE A 109 -1.72 1.47 8.12
CA ILE A 109 -2.25 0.22 8.69
C ILE A 109 -3.79 0.21 8.61
N GLY A 110 -4.43 1.35 8.84
CA GLY A 110 -5.87 1.53 8.70
C GLY A 110 -6.37 1.32 7.27
N VAL A 111 -5.69 1.87 6.27
CA VAL A 111 -6.05 1.72 4.85
C VAL A 111 -5.80 0.29 4.36
N GLU A 112 -4.70 -0.34 4.77
CA GLU A 112 -4.28 -1.67 4.32
C GLU A 112 -5.14 -2.79 4.93
N SER A 113 -5.28 -2.83 6.23
CA SER A 113 -5.87 -3.98 6.92
C SER A 113 -7.01 -3.64 7.87
N ALA A 114 -7.49 -2.39 7.88
CA ALA A 114 -8.46 -1.96 8.89
C ALA A 114 -7.99 -2.24 10.34
N TYR A 115 -6.72 -1.93 10.61
CA TYR A 115 -6.08 -2.21 11.90
C TYR A 115 -6.11 -3.71 12.27
N GLY A 116 -5.91 -4.58 11.27
CA GLY A 116 -5.87 -6.03 11.43
C GLY A 116 -7.20 -6.76 11.27
N LYS A 117 -8.32 -6.07 11.04
CA LYS A 117 -9.62 -6.70 10.80
C LYS A 117 -9.71 -7.39 9.43
N ASN A 118 -8.87 -7.00 8.48
CA ASN A 118 -8.86 -7.53 7.13
C ASN A 118 -7.42 -7.73 6.63
N VAL A 119 -6.81 -8.82 7.00
CA VAL A 119 -5.44 -9.19 6.59
C VAL A 119 -5.40 -10.16 5.40
N GLY A 120 -6.57 -10.55 4.88
CA GLY A 120 -6.71 -11.53 3.80
C GLY A 120 -6.97 -12.95 4.30
N LYS A 121 -7.55 -13.77 3.41
CA LYS A 121 -7.97 -15.15 3.70
C LYS A 121 -7.37 -16.19 2.74
N TYR A 122 -6.51 -15.75 1.82
CA TYR A 122 -5.88 -16.64 0.84
C TYR A 122 -4.64 -17.30 1.45
N PRO A 123 -4.44 -18.63 1.28
CA PRO A 123 -3.21 -19.29 1.67
C PRO A 123 -2.07 -18.74 0.80
N VAL A 124 -1.11 -18.06 1.44
CA VAL A 124 -0.09 -17.27 0.71
C VAL A 124 0.80 -18.15 -0.14
N PHE A 125 1.22 -19.31 0.36
CA PHE A 125 2.04 -20.24 -0.41
C PHE A 125 1.34 -20.71 -1.68
N ASP A 126 0.11 -21.20 -1.57
CA ASP A 126 -0.66 -21.70 -2.72
C ASP A 126 -1.00 -20.56 -3.70
N THR A 127 -1.32 -19.37 -3.17
CA THR A 127 -1.58 -18.18 -3.99
C THR A 127 -0.36 -17.76 -4.80
N LEU A 128 0.79 -17.63 -4.16
CA LEU A 128 2.02 -17.23 -4.85
C LEU A 128 2.48 -18.32 -5.83
N THR A 129 2.32 -19.61 -5.49
CA THR A 129 2.64 -20.73 -6.40
C THR A 129 1.74 -20.71 -7.61
N THR A 130 0.43 -20.55 -7.42
CA THR A 130 -0.53 -20.39 -8.52
C THR A 130 -0.11 -19.24 -9.44
N LEU A 131 0.11 -18.05 -8.88
CA LEU A 131 0.46 -16.86 -9.66
C LEU A 131 1.87 -16.92 -10.28
N ALA A 132 2.76 -17.74 -9.72
CA ALA A 132 4.10 -17.95 -10.27
C ALA A 132 4.11 -18.86 -11.52
N PHE A 133 3.20 -19.85 -11.58
CA PHE A 133 3.30 -20.92 -12.58
C PHE A 133 2.10 -21.02 -13.52
N GLU A 134 0.90 -20.67 -13.10
CA GLU A 134 -0.27 -20.55 -13.97
C GLU A 134 -0.19 -19.29 -14.83
N GLU A 135 -0.66 -19.37 -16.07
CA GLU A 135 -0.51 -18.29 -17.05
C GLU A 135 -1.19 -16.99 -16.62
N ASN A 136 -0.39 -15.94 -16.47
CA ASN A 136 -0.85 -14.59 -16.16
C ASN A 136 0.19 -13.52 -16.55
N ARG A 137 -0.19 -12.24 -16.44
CA ARG A 137 0.65 -11.11 -16.87
C ARG A 137 1.88 -10.85 -15.99
N ARG A 138 2.02 -11.50 -14.83
CA ARG A 138 3.01 -11.16 -13.81
C ARG A 138 3.76 -12.38 -13.25
N ASN A 139 3.82 -13.49 -13.97
CA ASN A 139 4.50 -14.71 -13.51
C ASN A 139 5.90 -14.45 -12.95
N THR A 140 6.74 -13.71 -13.67
CA THR A 140 8.11 -13.40 -13.23
C THR A 140 8.14 -12.66 -11.89
N PHE A 141 7.21 -11.74 -11.68
CA PHE A 141 7.09 -11.04 -10.40
C PHE A 141 6.72 -12.01 -9.29
N PHE A 142 5.69 -12.84 -9.51
CA PHE A 142 5.23 -13.78 -8.49
C PHE A 142 6.22 -14.91 -8.21
N GLN A 143 7.02 -15.33 -9.18
CA GLN A 143 8.14 -16.26 -8.95
C GLN A 143 9.17 -15.66 -7.99
N LYS A 144 9.49 -14.37 -8.13
CA LYS A 144 10.38 -13.67 -7.20
C LYS A 144 9.78 -13.57 -5.79
N GLU A 145 8.49 -13.23 -5.71
CA GLU A 145 7.80 -13.14 -4.41
C GLU A 145 7.67 -14.50 -3.72
N LEU A 146 7.39 -15.58 -4.47
CA LEU A 146 7.37 -16.93 -3.93
C LEU A 146 8.75 -17.35 -3.39
N MET A 147 9.82 -17.04 -4.13
CA MET A 147 11.20 -17.31 -3.69
C MET A 147 11.51 -16.58 -2.37
N LYS A 148 11.13 -15.29 -2.28
CA LYS A 148 11.30 -14.49 -1.06
C LYS A 148 10.45 -15.01 0.08
N PHE A 149 9.23 -15.45 -0.18
CA PHE A 149 8.34 -16.02 0.83
C PHE A 149 8.91 -17.32 1.44
N LEU A 150 9.43 -18.21 0.60
CA LEU A 150 10.03 -19.45 1.07
C LEU A 150 11.33 -19.18 1.86
N HIS A 151 12.19 -18.29 1.38
CA HIS A 151 13.37 -17.87 2.12
C HIS A 151 13.00 -17.27 3.49
N LEU A 152 11.97 -16.42 3.52
CA LEU A 152 11.45 -15.83 4.74
C LEU A 152 10.91 -16.92 5.71
N SER A 153 10.21 -17.93 5.19
CA SER A 153 9.73 -19.04 6.03
C SER A 153 10.86 -19.83 6.71
N GLN A 154 12.00 -19.93 6.03
CA GLN A 154 13.20 -20.57 6.58
C GLN A 154 13.87 -19.69 7.64
N THR A 155 14.09 -18.40 7.34
CA THR A 155 14.77 -17.46 8.25
C THR A 155 13.95 -17.16 9.50
N GLU A 156 12.64 -16.93 9.33
CA GLU A 156 11.72 -16.62 10.43
C GLU A 156 11.09 -17.87 11.07
N LYS A 157 11.48 -19.08 10.61
CA LYS A 157 11.08 -20.39 11.16
C LYS A 157 9.57 -20.58 11.30
N PHE A 158 8.81 -20.30 10.23
CA PHE A 158 7.38 -20.59 10.19
C PHE A 158 7.01 -21.59 9.08
N ASN A 159 5.89 -22.28 9.26
CA ASN A 159 5.36 -23.16 8.22
C ASN A 159 4.68 -22.32 7.14
N PRO A 160 5.18 -22.35 5.88
CA PRO A 160 4.61 -21.56 4.79
C PRO A 160 3.14 -21.88 4.47
N LYS A 161 2.68 -23.10 4.79
CA LYS A 161 1.27 -23.50 4.62
C LYS A 161 0.30 -22.84 5.61
N ASN A 162 0.80 -22.27 6.72
CA ASN A 162 -0.01 -21.68 7.79
C ASN A 162 -0.10 -20.15 7.70
N VAL A 163 0.31 -19.55 6.57
CA VAL A 163 0.26 -18.10 6.38
C VAL A 163 -0.86 -17.73 5.43
N TYR A 164 -1.72 -16.83 5.88
CA TYR A 164 -2.84 -16.28 5.10
C TYR A 164 -2.61 -14.81 4.81
N GLY A 165 -3.08 -14.36 3.65
CA GLY A 165 -2.90 -13.00 3.18
C GLY A 165 -3.89 -12.59 2.10
N SER A 166 -3.53 -11.57 1.33
CA SER A 166 -4.36 -11.10 0.21
C SER A 166 -4.32 -12.07 -0.98
N TYR A 167 -5.23 -11.87 -1.94
CA TYR A 167 -5.26 -12.61 -3.22
C TYR A 167 -3.99 -12.41 -4.08
N ALA A 168 -3.12 -11.49 -3.72
CA ALA A 168 -1.82 -11.26 -4.36
C ALA A 168 -0.63 -11.74 -3.49
N GLY A 169 -0.88 -12.33 -2.33
CA GLY A 169 0.16 -12.82 -1.41
C GLY A 169 0.73 -11.77 -0.47
N ALA A 170 0.07 -10.62 -0.29
CA ALA A 170 0.45 -9.62 0.72
C ALA A 170 0.09 -10.08 2.13
N ILE A 171 0.94 -9.78 3.13
CA ILE A 171 0.92 -10.40 4.45
C ILE A 171 0.77 -9.35 5.56
N GLY A 172 -0.04 -9.68 6.58
CA GLY A 172 -0.08 -9.01 7.87
C GLY A 172 -0.77 -7.65 7.88
N LEU A 173 -0.57 -6.91 8.98
CA LEU A 173 -1.20 -5.59 9.21
C LEU A 173 -0.81 -4.53 8.19
N CYS A 174 0.42 -4.57 7.70
CA CYS A 174 0.93 -3.63 6.68
C CYS A 174 0.73 -4.11 5.24
N GLN A 175 0.21 -5.31 5.02
CA GLN A 175 0.01 -5.88 3.67
C GLN A 175 1.30 -5.82 2.82
N PHE A 176 2.43 -6.20 3.41
CA PHE A 176 3.69 -6.30 2.69
C PHE A 176 3.74 -7.54 1.80
N MET A 177 4.26 -7.36 0.59
CA MET A 177 4.73 -8.49 -0.20
C MET A 177 5.96 -9.10 0.47
N PRO A 178 6.25 -10.40 0.26
CA PRO A 178 7.43 -11.06 0.85
C PRO A 178 8.75 -10.30 0.65
N SER A 179 8.97 -9.71 -0.53
CA SER A 179 10.15 -8.89 -0.80
C SER A 179 10.22 -7.62 0.07
N ASN A 180 9.09 -6.99 0.34
CA ASN A 180 9.02 -5.84 1.24
C ASN A 180 9.21 -6.24 2.71
N TYR A 181 8.72 -7.42 3.08
CA TYR A 181 8.93 -7.99 4.40
C TYR A 181 10.42 -8.17 4.68
N GLU A 182 11.15 -8.79 3.75
CA GLU A 182 12.60 -8.97 3.85
C GLU A 182 13.36 -7.62 3.87
N ALA A 183 12.97 -6.66 3.01
CA ALA A 183 13.68 -5.39 2.87
C ALA A 183 13.41 -4.39 4.01
N TYR A 184 12.18 -4.36 4.55
CA TYR A 184 11.72 -3.31 5.45
C TYR A 184 11.19 -3.81 6.79
N GLY A 185 11.05 -5.12 6.98
CA GLY A 185 10.60 -5.70 8.24
C GLY A 185 11.53 -5.36 9.40
N VAL A 186 10.96 -5.10 10.55
CA VAL A 186 11.69 -4.74 11.78
C VAL A 186 11.18 -5.58 12.93
N TYR A 187 12.09 -6.30 13.64
CA TYR A 187 11.74 -6.84 14.97
C TYR A 187 11.85 -5.74 15.99
N PHE A 188 10.70 -5.27 16.38
CA PHE A 188 10.65 -4.16 17.33
C PHE A 188 10.72 -4.64 18.79
N ASN A 189 10.14 -5.78 19.08
CA ASN A 189 10.08 -6.39 20.42
C ASN A 189 11.30 -7.24 20.77
N GLN A 190 12.27 -7.39 19.86
CA GLN A 190 13.53 -8.13 20.04
C GLN A 190 13.34 -9.62 20.40
N ASP A 191 12.20 -10.23 20.04
CA ASP A 191 11.95 -11.65 20.26
C ASP A 191 12.65 -12.58 19.24
N GLY A 192 13.49 -11.99 18.37
CA GLY A 192 14.25 -12.70 17.34
C GLY A 192 13.47 -13.05 16.09
N ARG A 193 12.22 -12.59 15.97
CA ARG A 193 11.36 -12.85 14.81
C ARG A 193 10.60 -11.61 14.38
N ILE A 194 10.53 -11.37 13.05
CA ILE A 194 9.64 -10.37 12.49
C ILE A 194 8.26 -11.00 12.29
N THR A 195 7.25 -10.49 12.96
CA THR A 195 5.88 -10.95 12.78
C THR A 195 4.95 -9.79 12.46
N LEU A 196 4.68 -9.56 11.17
CA LEU A 196 3.79 -8.47 10.73
C LEU A 196 2.31 -8.66 11.11
N LYS A 197 1.99 -9.72 11.83
CA LYS A 197 0.71 -9.91 12.54
C LYS A 197 0.71 -9.18 13.89
N ARG A 198 1.88 -8.92 14.48
CA ARG A 198 2.02 -8.11 15.70
C ARG A 198 2.07 -6.64 15.38
N ALA A 199 1.37 -5.87 16.19
CA ALA A 199 1.22 -4.44 15.97
C ALA A 199 2.57 -3.70 16.05
N GLU A 200 3.41 -4.04 17.00
CA GLU A 200 4.69 -3.40 17.26
C GLU A 200 5.64 -3.52 16.08
N ASP A 201 5.79 -4.75 15.55
CA ASP A 201 6.61 -5.01 14.36
C ASP A 201 6.04 -4.33 13.11
N ALA A 202 4.71 -4.36 12.95
CA ALA A 202 4.03 -3.72 11.83
C ALA A 202 4.19 -2.20 11.87
N ILE A 203 4.02 -1.56 13.03
CA ILE A 203 4.20 -0.11 13.23
C ILE A 203 5.63 0.30 12.87
N ALA A 204 6.63 -0.42 13.38
CA ALA A 204 8.03 -0.14 13.10
C ALA A 204 8.38 -0.41 11.63
N SER A 205 7.86 -1.47 11.03
CA SER A 205 8.11 -1.83 9.63
C SER A 205 7.52 -0.82 8.65
N VAL A 206 6.32 -0.28 8.89
CA VAL A 206 5.74 0.80 8.09
C VAL A 206 6.59 2.07 8.19
N ALA A 207 7.03 2.45 9.38
CA ALA A 207 7.88 3.61 9.56
C ALA A 207 9.23 3.44 8.85
N ASN A 208 9.85 2.26 8.97
CA ASN A 208 11.09 1.92 8.28
C ASN A 208 10.92 1.97 6.76
N TYR A 209 9.82 1.43 6.23
CA TYR A 209 9.48 1.52 4.80
C TYR A 209 9.45 2.97 4.32
N LEU A 210 8.72 3.83 5.01
CA LEU A 210 8.61 5.25 4.63
C LEU A 210 9.97 5.95 4.72
N LYS A 211 10.74 5.69 5.78
CA LYS A 211 12.08 6.28 5.98
C LYS A 211 13.04 5.89 4.87
N GLN A 212 13.12 4.60 4.54
CA GLN A 212 14.01 4.11 3.48
C GLN A 212 13.57 4.56 2.08
N ASN A 213 12.28 4.82 1.86
CA ASN A 213 11.77 5.40 0.62
C ASN A 213 11.88 6.94 0.56
N GLY A 214 12.58 7.57 1.53
CA GLY A 214 12.95 8.96 1.49
C GLY A 214 12.02 9.90 2.24
N TRP A 215 11.30 9.41 3.27
CA TRP A 215 10.55 10.27 4.18
C TRP A 215 11.45 11.30 4.86
N ARG A 216 11.04 12.54 4.84
CA ARG A 216 11.76 13.66 5.46
C ARG A 216 11.03 14.12 6.72
N ARG A 217 11.74 13.99 7.85
CA ARG A 217 11.24 14.43 9.16
C ARG A 217 10.92 15.93 9.12
N GLY A 218 9.75 16.29 9.66
CA GLY A 218 9.30 17.69 9.76
C GLY A 218 8.79 18.31 8.47
N GLU A 219 9.01 17.69 7.28
CA GLU A 219 8.43 18.19 6.05
C GLU A 219 6.93 17.83 5.93
N PRO A 220 6.11 18.73 5.36
CA PRO A 220 4.68 18.46 5.17
C PRO A 220 4.45 17.39 4.10
N VAL A 221 3.22 16.89 4.03
CA VAL A 221 2.81 15.89 3.02
C VAL A 221 2.06 16.55 1.88
N ALA A 222 0.99 17.29 2.15
CA ALA A 222 0.20 17.94 1.12
C ALA A 222 -0.57 19.14 1.68
N THR A 223 -0.99 20.04 0.79
CA THR A 223 -1.89 21.15 1.10
C THR A 223 -2.92 21.35 0.01
N ARG A 224 -4.13 21.72 0.40
CA ARG A 224 -5.19 22.06 -0.56
C ARG A 224 -4.88 23.37 -1.24
N VAL A 225 -5.11 23.43 -2.56
CA VAL A 225 -4.91 24.65 -3.36
C VAL A 225 -6.21 25.15 -3.95
N GLY A 226 -6.29 26.45 -4.18
CA GLY A 226 -7.33 27.11 -4.99
C GLY A 226 -6.86 27.29 -6.42
N TYR A 227 -7.82 27.37 -7.34
CA TYR A 227 -7.61 27.68 -8.75
C TYR A 227 -8.84 28.38 -9.32
N GLU A 228 -8.67 29.07 -10.44
CA GLU A 228 -9.74 29.78 -11.15
C GLU A 228 -10.04 29.06 -12.47
N GLY A 229 -11.31 28.75 -12.73
CA GLY A 229 -11.78 28.08 -13.93
C GLY A 229 -11.03 26.81 -14.26
N MET A 230 -10.70 26.57 -15.54
CA MET A 230 -9.99 25.38 -16.03
C MET A 230 -8.48 25.61 -16.26
N ARG A 231 -7.89 26.64 -15.65
CA ARG A 231 -6.46 26.96 -15.84
C ARG A 231 -5.51 25.83 -15.48
N PHE A 232 -5.88 24.95 -14.56
CA PHE A 232 -5.09 23.79 -14.22
C PHE A 232 -5.01 22.73 -15.35
N SER A 233 -5.89 22.77 -16.34
CA SER A 233 -5.93 21.79 -17.44
C SER A 233 -4.66 21.81 -18.30
N ALA A 234 -3.90 22.90 -18.29
CA ALA A 234 -2.60 23.01 -18.94
C ALA A 234 -1.50 22.17 -18.25
N TYR A 235 -1.73 21.73 -17.01
CA TYR A 235 -0.74 21.02 -16.22
C TYR A 235 -1.09 19.52 -16.07
N LYS A 236 -0.07 18.67 -16.15
CA LYS A 236 -0.22 17.24 -15.83
C LYS A 236 -0.46 17.08 -14.33
N THR A 237 -1.55 16.42 -13.97
CA THR A 237 -1.86 16.09 -12.58
C THR A 237 -1.41 14.67 -12.23
N GLY A 238 -1.16 14.43 -10.94
CA GLY A 238 -0.72 13.14 -10.42
C GLY A 238 0.64 13.22 -9.75
N TYR A 239 1.15 12.08 -9.28
CA TYR A 239 2.34 12.05 -8.43
C TYR A 239 3.68 11.97 -9.18
N LYS A 240 3.67 11.76 -10.51
CA LYS A 240 4.90 11.54 -11.30
C LYS A 240 5.57 12.86 -11.71
N THR A 241 4.80 13.87 -12.06
CA THR A 241 5.31 15.16 -12.53
C THR A 241 5.49 16.13 -11.38
N THR A 242 6.62 16.81 -11.36
CA THR A 242 6.95 17.85 -10.37
C THR A 242 7.04 19.20 -11.04
N TYR A 243 6.66 20.25 -10.32
CA TYR A 243 6.68 21.64 -10.72
C TYR A 243 7.37 22.50 -9.69
N ASP A 244 8.06 23.55 -10.13
CA ASP A 244 8.29 24.71 -9.28
C ASP A 244 6.95 25.42 -9.05
N ARG A 245 6.68 25.89 -7.84
CA ARG A 245 5.39 26.55 -7.54
C ARG A 245 5.13 27.78 -8.41
N ARG A 246 6.18 28.46 -8.88
CA ARG A 246 6.11 29.61 -9.79
C ARG A 246 5.60 29.24 -11.18
N GLU A 247 5.79 28.00 -11.62
CA GLU A 247 5.27 27.51 -12.91
C GLU A 247 3.76 27.31 -12.87
N LEU A 248 3.17 27.04 -11.68
CA LEU A 248 1.75 26.77 -11.48
C LEU A 248 0.95 28.07 -11.33
N LYS A 249 0.90 28.88 -12.41
CA LYS A 249 0.22 30.19 -12.43
C LYS A 249 -1.27 30.05 -12.12
N GLY A 250 -1.78 30.87 -11.20
CA GLY A 250 -3.20 30.89 -10.80
C GLY A 250 -3.59 29.76 -9.85
N ILE A 251 -2.64 28.93 -9.42
CA ILE A 251 -2.88 27.84 -8.44
C ILE A 251 -2.11 28.18 -7.16
N LYS A 252 -2.80 28.35 -6.03
CA LYS A 252 -2.18 28.78 -4.77
C LYS A 252 -2.71 27.99 -3.59
N PRO A 253 -1.88 27.72 -2.55
CA PRO A 253 -2.36 27.12 -1.31
C PRO A 253 -3.50 27.93 -0.69
N LYS A 254 -4.55 27.24 -0.20
CA LYS A 254 -5.67 27.88 0.49
C LYS A 254 -5.32 28.37 1.90
N LYS A 255 -4.23 27.85 2.48
CA LYS A 255 -3.68 28.25 3.78
C LYS A 255 -2.19 28.45 3.66
N LYS A 256 -1.59 29.25 4.55
CA LYS A 256 -0.11 29.39 4.60
C LYS A 256 0.52 28.00 4.67
N TRP A 257 1.49 27.77 3.77
CA TRP A 257 2.17 26.48 3.65
C TRP A 257 3.66 26.72 3.43
N ASP A 258 4.42 26.39 4.44
CA ASP A 258 5.87 26.59 4.47
C ASP A 258 6.58 25.37 3.86
N TYR A 259 6.61 25.33 2.52
CA TYR A 259 7.31 24.32 1.74
C TYR A 259 7.76 24.92 0.42
N HIS A 260 9.06 25.02 0.22
CA HIS A 260 9.66 25.77 -0.89
C HIS A 260 10.21 24.89 -2.03
N ASN A 261 10.27 23.57 -1.82
CA ASN A 261 10.69 22.63 -2.85
C ASN A 261 9.62 22.38 -3.91
N LYS A 262 10.01 21.69 -4.99
CA LYS A 262 9.08 21.29 -6.07
C LYS A 262 7.90 20.48 -5.54
N VAL A 263 6.74 20.74 -6.10
CA VAL A 263 5.47 20.12 -5.75
C VAL A 263 4.90 19.27 -6.88
N ARG A 264 3.97 18.40 -6.55
CA ARG A 264 3.15 17.67 -7.50
C ARG A 264 1.73 18.21 -7.46
N LEU A 265 1.11 18.38 -8.62
CA LEU A 265 -0.27 18.81 -8.71
C LEU A 265 -1.19 17.59 -8.68
N ILE A 266 -1.87 17.37 -7.56
CA ILE A 266 -2.74 16.24 -7.35
C ILE A 266 -4.19 16.66 -7.60
N LYS A 267 -4.91 15.87 -8.40
CA LYS A 267 -6.32 16.09 -8.70
C LYS A 267 -7.18 14.99 -8.08
N LEU A 268 -8.21 15.40 -7.34
CA LEU A 268 -9.25 14.54 -6.82
C LEU A 268 -10.55 14.85 -7.57
N ASN A 269 -11.03 13.90 -8.34
CA ASN A 269 -12.26 14.04 -9.09
C ASN A 269 -13.47 13.90 -8.16
N ARG A 270 -14.08 15.05 -7.81
CA ARG A 270 -15.28 15.12 -7.00
C ARG A 270 -16.54 15.09 -7.87
N GLU A 271 -17.69 14.97 -7.27
CA GLU A 271 -18.97 14.94 -8.02
C GLU A 271 -19.25 16.23 -8.77
N LYS A 272 -18.95 17.39 -8.16
CA LYS A 272 -19.27 18.70 -8.70
C LYS A 272 -18.08 19.51 -9.21
N TYR A 273 -16.85 19.17 -8.81
CA TYR A 273 -15.63 19.91 -9.17
C TYR A 273 -14.39 19.02 -9.03
N ASP A 274 -13.30 19.45 -9.62
CA ASP A 274 -11.98 18.86 -9.37
C ASP A 274 -11.32 19.57 -8.18
N GLU A 275 -11.00 18.82 -7.14
CA GLU A 275 -10.29 19.32 -5.97
C GLU A 275 -8.79 19.16 -6.20
N LEU A 276 -8.04 20.26 -6.05
CA LEU A 276 -6.59 20.25 -6.28
C LEU A 276 -5.80 20.37 -4.98
N TRP A 277 -4.64 19.71 -4.98
CA TRP A 277 -3.68 19.70 -3.89
C TRP A 277 -2.25 19.82 -4.41
N TYR A 278 -1.39 20.47 -3.64
CA TYR A 278 0.05 20.31 -3.78
C TYR A 278 0.51 19.14 -2.93
N GLY A 279 1.22 18.20 -3.56
CA GLY A 279 1.89 17.10 -2.88
C GLY A 279 3.40 17.40 -2.74
N ALA A 280 3.91 17.38 -1.52
CA ALA A 280 5.32 17.51 -1.21
C ALA A 280 6.12 16.20 -1.44
N LYS A 281 7.38 16.16 -1.06
CA LYS A 281 8.21 14.94 -1.13
C LYS A 281 7.59 13.80 -0.34
N ASN A 282 7.10 14.04 0.88
CA ASN A 282 6.50 13.01 1.71
C ASN A 282 5.21 12.43 1.12
N PHE A 283 4.43 13.20 0.35
CA PHE A 283 3.31 12.66 -0.42
C PHE A 283 3.78 11.62 -1.45
N TYR A 284 4.83 11.91 -2.18
CA TYR A 284 5.41 10.96 -3.13
C TYR A 284 5.90 9.69 -2.44
N VAL A 285 6.50 9.80 -1.26
CA VAL A 285 6.95 8.63 -0.48
C VAL A 285 5.77 7.71 -0.17
N ILE A 286 4.61 8.25 0.23
CA ILE A 286 3.42 7.44 0.46
C ILE A 286 2.97 6.74 -0.82
N THR A 287 3.07 7.39 -2.00
CA THR A 287 2.70 6.74 -3.27
C THR A 287 3.54 5.51 -3.59
N ARG A 288 4.73 5.35 -2.99
CA ARG A 288 5.58 4.17 -3.20
C ARG A 288 4.94 2.87 -2.70
N TYR A 289 4.00 2.98 -1.78
CA TYR A 289 3.28 1.82 -1.25
C TYR A 289 2.41 1.12 -2.31
N THR A 290 1.69 1.90 -3.14
CA THR A 290 0.76 1.35 -4.15
C THR A 290 0.79 2.05 -5.52
N HIS A 291 1.71 2.97 -5.75
CA HIS A 291 1.82 3.76 -6.99
C HIS A 291 0.52 4.48 -7.38
N SER A 292 -0.20 5.04 -6.39
CA SER A 292 -1.48 5.72 -6.57
C SER A 292 -1.55 7.03 -5.81
N ALA A 293 -1.95 8.11 -6.51
CA ALA A 293 -2.21 9.41 -5.88
C ALA A 293 -3.45 9.37 -4.96
N TYR A 294 -4.48 8.62 -5.34
CA TYR A 294 -5.68 8.43 -4.50
C TYR A 294 -5.36 7.67 -3.21
N TYR A 295 -4.51 6.66 -3.30
CA TYR A 295 -4.03 5.97 -2.11
C TYR A 295 -3.30 6.93 -1.16
N ALA A 296 -2.29 7.65 -1.67
CA ALA A 296 -1.52 8.57 -0.85
C ALA A 296 -2.40 9.68 -0.23
N MET A 297 -3.38 10.18 -0.97
CA MET A 297 -4.33 11.16 -0.46
C MET A 297 -5.25 10.57 0.60
N SER A 298 -5.71 9.32 0.45
CA SER A 298 -6.52 8.68 1.49
C SER A 298 -5.73 8.47 2.80
N VAL A 299 -4.46 8.08 2.70
CA VAL A 299 -3.57 8.01 3.87
C VAL A 299 -3.39 9.39 4.50
N HIS A 300 -3.12 10.43 3.70
CA HIS A 300 -2.95 11.80 4.20
C HIS A 300 -4.20 12.31 4.90
N GLN A 301 -5.36 12.21 4.26
CA GLN A 301 -6.61 12.71 4.87
C GLN A 301 -7.02 11.91 6.09
N LEU A 302 -6.81 10.60 6.11
CA LEU A 302 -7.05 9.78 7.31
C LEU A 302 -6.11 10.18 8.45
N ALA A 303 -4.82 10.38 8.18
CA ALA A 303 -3.85 10.84 9.17
C ALA A 303 -4.24 12.20 9.77
N MET A 304 -4.69 13.14 8.93
CA MET A 304 -5.14 14.46 9.39
C MET A 304 -6.39 14.39 10.26
N LYS A 305 -7.38 13.55 9.89
CA LYS A 305 -8.59 13.32 10.70
C LYS A 305 -8.25 12.68 12.05
N ILE A 306 -7.37 11.68 12.08
CA ILE A 306 -6.87 11.05 13.31
C ILE A 306 -6.16 12.10 14.18
N SER A 307 -5.28 12.91 13.60
CA SER A 307 -4.54 13.96 14.30
C SER A 307 -5.47 14.99 14.93
N SER A 308 -6.49 15.46 14.20
CA SER A 308 -7.51 16.38 14.75
C SER A 308 -8.21 15.76 15.95
N LYS A 309 -8.71 14.54 15.81
CA LYS A 309 -9.45 13.86 16.88
C LYS A 309 -8.61 13.51 18.12
N LEU A 310 -7.30 13.32 17.95
CA LEU A 310 -6.37 13.16 19.08
C LEU A 310 -6.16 14.45 19.88
N LYS A 311 -6.37 15.62 19.27
CA LYS A 311 -6.21 16.94 19.90
C LYS A 311 -7.46 17.42 20.61
N GLU A 312 -8.64 16.91 20.24
CA GLU A 312 -9.94 17.27 20.83
C GLU A 312 -10.16 16.66 22.23
N LYS A 313 -9.22 15.85 22.71
CA LYS A 313 -9.24 15.18 24.03
C LYS A 313 -8.05 15.59 24.87
#